data_9d9178717dcc21f96e5029d619059a50
#
_entry.id   9d9178717dcc21f96e5029d619059a50
#
_cell.length_a   1.000
_cell.length_b   1.000
_cell.length_c   1.000
_cell.angle_alpha   90.00
_cell.angle_beta   90.00
_cell.angle_gamma   90.00
#
_symmetry.space_group_name_H-M   'P 1'
#
loop_
_entity.id
_entity.type
_entity.pdbx_description
1 polymer ?
#
loop_
_entity_poly.entity_id
_entity_poly.type
_entity_poly.pdbx_seq_one_letter_code
_entity_poly.pdbx_strand_id
1 'polypeptide(L)'
;MLTLFHAPRSRSSRIITLLRELDAVDKVAIEIVDITRGDGSGRKDPKNPHPEGKVPLLVHDGVVIWESIAIIQYLTDLFPETKLAPV
;
A
#
# COMPACT_ATOMS: atom_id res chain seq x y z
N MET A 1 9.57 8.28 -7.02
CA MET A 1 8.35 8.63 -6.30
C MET A 1 7.71 7.36 -5.71
N LEU A 2 7.25 7.44 -4.49
CA LEU A 2 6.66 6.31 -3.78
C LEU A 2 5.14 6.46 -3.79
N THR A 3 4.44 5.50 -4.37
CA THR A 3 2.98 5.54 -4.51
C THR A 3 2.35 4.27 -3.96
N LEU A 4 1.37 4.43 -3.08
CA LEU A 4 0.58 3.31 -2.54
C LEU A 4 -0.81 3.35 -3.15
N PHE A 5 -1.21 2.24 -3.77
CA PHE A 5 -2.58 2.05 -4.25
C PHE A 5 -3.41 1.45 -3.12
N HIS A 6 -4.47 2.14 -2.76
CA HIS A 6 -5.25 1.88 -1.56
C HIS A 6 -6.75 1.88 -1.86
N ALA A 7 -7.48 1.01 -1.20
CA ALA A 7 -8.94 1.03 -1.18
C ALA A 7 -9.41 1.04 0.27
N PRO A 8 -10.33 1.94 0.65
CA PRO A 8 -10.84 1.97 2.03
C PRO A 8 -11.44 0.63 2.44
N ARG A 9 -11.32 0.29 3.70
CA ARG A 9 -11.85 -0.95 4.29
C ARG A 9 -11.31 -2.21 3.59
N SER A 10 -10.02 -2.18 3.26
CA SER A 10 -9.33 -3.32 2.66
C SER A 10 -8.02 -3.58 3.43
N ARG A 11 -7.27 -4.59 3.00
CA ARG A 11 -5.97 -4.91 3.59
C ARG A 11 -4.98 -3.75 3.49
N SER A 12 -5.14 -2.88 2.49
CA SER A 12 -4.27 -1.73 2.34
C SER A 12 -4.38 -0.73 3.49
N SER A 13 -5.47 -0.79 4.28
CA SER A 13 -5.62 0.04 5.48
C SER A 13 -4.51 -0.22 6.49
N ARG A 14 -3.99 -1.43 6.56
CA ARG A 14 -2.85 -1.77 7.44
C ARG A 14 -1.60 -1.02 7.03
N ILE A 15 -1.42 -0.82 5.73
CA ILE A 15 -0.27 -0.08 5.21
C ILE A 15 -0.39 1.40 5.58
N ILE A 16 -1.59 1.96 5.50
CA ILE A 16 -1.83 3.34 5.93
C ILE A 16 -1.49 3.51 7.41
N THR A 17 -1.94 2.57 8.25
CA THR A 17 -1.62 2.59 9.67
C THR A 17 -0.11 2.55 9.91
N LEU A 18 0.58 1.66 9.20
CA LEU A 18 2.03 1.57 9.30
C LEU A 18 2.70 2.90 8.91
N LEU A 19 2.26 3.52 7.82
CA LEU A 19 2.82 4.79 7.37
C LEU A 19 2.63 5.89 8.41
N ARG A 20 1.49 5.91 9.09
CA ARG A 20 1.25 6.88 10.18
C ARG A 20 2.20 6.65 11.34
N GLU A 21 2.42 5.41 11.72
CA GLU A 21 3.32 5.06 12.82
C GLU A 21 4.79 5.33 12.46
N LEU A 22 5.14 5.18 11.18
CA LEU A 22 6.47 5.51 10.67
C LEU A 22 6.65 7.02 10.45
N ASP A 23 5.59 7.80 10.65
CA ASP A 23 5.57 9.24 10.35
C ASP A 23 5.98 9.52 8.91
N ALA A 24 5.50 8.69 8.00
CA ALA A 24 5.89 8.72 6.59
C ALA A 24 4.71 8.90 5.64
N VAL A 25 3.51 9.16 6.15
CA VAL A 25 2.30 9.29 5.33
C VAL A 25 2.43 10.39 4.28
N ASP A 26 3.11 11.47 4.62
CA ASP A 26 3.32 12.60 3.72
C ASP A 26 4.46 12.35 2.71
N LYS A 27 5.19 11.26 2.86
CA LYS A 27 6.28 10.89 1.94
C LYS A 27 5.84 9.90 0.87
N VAL A 28 4.58 9.49 0.92
CA VAL A 28 4.00 8.49 0.01
C VAL A 28 2.75 9.08 -0.62
N ALA A 29 2.68 9.06 -1.94
CA ALA A 29 1.46 9.42 -2.64
C ALA A 29 0.46 8.28 -2.48
N ILE A 30 -0.76 8.59 -2.06
CA ILE A 30 -1.79 7.58 -1.87
C ILE A 30 -2.81 7.73 -2.99
N GLU A 31 -2.91 6.69 -3.82
CA GLU A 31 -3.86 6.64 -4.92
C GLU A 31 -5.05 5.76 -4.51
N ILE A 32 -6.23 6.35 -4.41
CA ILE A 32 -7.44 5.60 -4.06
C ILE A 32 -7.97 4.92 -5.32
N VAL A 33 -8.16 3.61 -5.24
CA VAL A 33 -8.68 2.81 -6.35
C VAL A 33 -9.86 1.98 -5.89
N ASP A 34 -10.66 1.53 -6.86
CA ASP A 34 -11.73 0.59 -6.60
C ASP A 34 -11.20 -0.84 -6.64
N ILE A 35 -11.89 -1.75 -5.99
CA ILE A 35 -11.51 -3.17 -5.96
C ILE A 35 -12.78 -4.02 -6.04
N THR A 36 -12.64 -5.26 -6.47
CA THR A 36 -13.71 -6.25 -6.39
C THR A 36 -13.78 -6.78 -4.97
N ARG A 37 -14.93 -6.70 -4.35
CA ARG A 37 -15.13 -7.14 -2.95
C ARG A 37 -15.82 -8.49 -2.91
N GLY A 38 -15.70 -9.17 -1.76
CA GLY A 38 -16.27 -10.51 -1.60
C GLY A 38 -17.80 -10.57 -1.71
N ASP A 39 -18.48 -9.44 -1.51
CA ASP A 39 -19.94 -9.36 -1.65
C ASP A 39 -20.39 -9.07 -3.09
N GLY A 40 -19.44 -8.99 -4.02
CA GLY A 40 -19.73 -8.71 -5.43
C GLY A 40 -19.74 -7.23 -5.79
N SER A 41 -19.57 -6.34 -4.81
CA SER A 41 -19.50 -4.91 -5.08
C SER A 41 -18.12 -4.50 -5.57
N GLY A 42 -18.04 -3.30 -6.14
CA GLY A 42 -16.78 -2.77 -6.65
C GLY A 42 -16.39 -3.37 -7.99
N ARG A 43 -15.21 -3.00 -8.44
CA ARG A 43 -14.68 -3.47 -9.71
C ARG A 43 -13.18 -3.28 -9.73
N LYS A 44 -12.51 -3.94 -10.68
CA LYS A 44 -11.10 -3.71 -10.95
C LYS A 44 -10.92 -2.29 -11.52
N ASP A 45 -10.13 -1.47 -10.84
CA ASP A 45 -9.87 -0.11 -11.29
C ASP A 45 -8.75 -0.12 -12.33
N PRO A 46 -8.94 0.47 -13.52
CA PRO A 46 -7.90 0.48 -14.54
C PRO A 46 -6.65 1.28 -14.13
N LYS A 47 -6.74 2.14 -13.13
CA LYS A 47 -5.58 2.87 -12.62
C LYS A 47 -4.66 1.99 -11.78
N ASN A 48 -5.17 0.86 -11.29
CA ASN A 48 -4.38 -0.04 -10.45
C ASN A 48 -3.55 -0.98 -11.33
N PRO A 49 -2.21 -0.94 -11.24
CA PRO A 49 -1.36 -1.79 -12.07
C PRO A 49 -1.38 -3.27 -11.68
N HIS A 50 -2.03 -3.63 -10.58
CA HIS A 50 -2.12 -5.03 -10.18
C HIS A 50 -2.92 -5.83 -11.22
N PRO A 51 -2.43 -6.99 -11.69
CA PRO A 51 -3.12 -7.76 -12.72
C PRO A 51 -4.54 -8.16 -12.35
N GLU A 52 -4.78 -8.41 -11.06
CA GLU A 52 -6.10 -8.80 -10.54
C GLU A 52 -6.84 -7.65 -9.87
N GLY A 53 -6.28 -6.43 -9.95
CA GLY A 53 -6.92 -5.26 -9.34
C GLY A 53 -6.95 -5.26 -7.82
N LYS A 54 -6.02 -5.95 -7.19
CA LYS A 54 -5.97 -6.05 -5.73
C LYS A 54 -5.14 -4.93 -5.11
N VAL A 55 -5.38 -4.69 -3.83
CA VAL A 55 -4.58 -3.78 -3.00
C VAL A 55 -4.17 -4.54 -1.73
N PRO A 56 -3.13 -4.14 -1.02
CA PRO A 56 -2.24 -3.02 -1.32
C PRO A 56 -1.28 -3.31 -2.46
N LEU A 57 -0.85 -2.23 -3.13
CA LEU A 57 0.20 -2.29 -4.12
C LEU A 57 1.07 -1.05 -3.97
N LEU A 58 2.35 -1.23 -3.89
CA LEU A 58 3.31 -0.14 -3.74
C LEU A 58 4.16 -0.03 -5.00
N VAL A 59 4.34 1.18 -5.50
CA VAL A 59 5.24 1.47 -6.62
C VAL A 59 6.30 2.45 -6.16
N HIS A 60 7.55 2.11 -6.36
CA HIS A 60 8.67 2.99 -6.03
C HIS A 60 9.65 3.01 -7.21
N ASP A 61 9.66 4.14 -7.91
CA ASP A 61 10.55 4.36 -9.06
C ASP A 61 10.49 3.22 -10.08
N GLY A 62 9.28 2.77 -10.39
CA GLY A 62 9.05 1.72 -11.37
C GLY A 62 9.07 0.30 -10.82
N VAL A 63 9.47 0.12 -9.57
CA VAL A 63 9.43 -1.19 -8.92
C VAL A 63 8.06 -1.39 -8.30
N VAL A 64 7.41 -2.51 -8.61
CA VAL A 64 6.05 -2.83 -8.16
C VAL A 64 6.10 -3.94 -7.11
N ILE A 65 5.49 -3.68 -5.95
CA ILE A 65 5.46 -4.62 -4.82
C ILE A 65 4.00 -4.79 -4.41
N TRP A 66 3.47 -6.01 -4.41
CA TRP A 66 2.06 -6.24 -4.11
C TRP A 66 1.75 -7.21 -2.98
N GLU A 67 2.74 -7.80 -2.35
CA GLU A 67 2.50 -8.62 -1.17
C GLU A 67 2.53 -7.75 0.08
N SER A 68 1.50 -7.85 0.93
CA SER A 68 1.41 -7.00 2.13
C SER A 68 2.66 -7.10 3.01
N ILE A 69 3.14 -8.31 3.23
CA ILE A 69 4.34 -8.54 4.06
C ILE A 69 5.57 -7.90 3.40
N ALA A 70 5.70 -8.04 2.09
CA ALA A 70 6.81 -7.45 1.35
C ALA A 70 6.75 -5.92 1.40
N ILE A 71 5.56 -5.33 1.31
CA ILE A 71 5.38 -3.89 1.41
C ILE A 71 5.77 -3.39 2.81
N ILE A 72 5.33 -4.08 3.85
CA ILE A 72 5.67 -3.74 5.23
C ILE A 72 7.18 -3.78 5.43
N GLN A 73 7.83 -4.85 4.98
CA GLN A 73 9.28 -4.99 5.05
C GLN A 73 10.00 -3.86 4.31
N TYR A 74 9.54 -3.58 3.10
CA TYR A 74 10.15 -2.55 2.26
C TYR A 74 10.06 -1.17 2.91
N LEU A 75 8.88 -0.80 3.41
CA LEU A 75 8.67 0.49 4.05
C LEU A 75 9.44 0.60 5.37
N THR A 76 9.50 -0.47 6.14
CA THR A 76 10.25 -0.50 7.39
C THR A 76 11.73 -0.30 7.13
N ASP A 77 12.27 -0.93 6.08
CA ASP A 77 13.66 -0.77 5.70
C ASP A 77 13.95 0.63 5.14
N LEU A 78 12.98 1.20 4.44
CA LEU A 78 13.13 2.52 3.82
C LEU A 78 13.09 3.64 4.87
N PHE A 79 12.37 3.45 5.97
CA PHE A 79 12.23 4.42 7.05
C PHE A 79 12.72 3.86 8.38
N PRO A 80 14.02 3.49 8.47
CA PRO A 80 14.54 2.81 9.66
C PRO A 80 14.70 3.72 10.87
N GLU A 81 14.57 5.02 10.70
CA GLU A 81 14.72 5.99 11.78
C GLU A 81 13.59 5.96 12.78
N THR A 82 12.45 5.40 12.39
CA THR A 82 11.34 5.23 13.29
C THR A 82 11.61 4.01 14.16
N LYS A 83 11.17 4.04 15.40
CA LYS A 83 11.43 2.96 16.34
C LYS A 83 10.34 1.91 16.33
N LEU A 84 9.56 1.87 15.27
CA LEU A 84 8.42 0.98 15.19
C LEU A 84 8.82 -0.45 14.87
N ALA A 85 9.82 -0.64 14.02
CA ALA A 85 10.23 -1.98 13.60
C ALA A 85 10.82 -2.74 14.78
N PRO A 86 10.39 -3.99 15.00
CA PRO A 86 11.02 -4.82 16.02
C PRO A 86 12.49 -5.01 15.71
N VAL A 87 13.28 -4.96 16.73
CA VAL A 87 14.70 -5.14 16.58
C VAL A 87 15.05 -6.60 16.83
#